data_56b1459c8c9fc0f05c3fe237c140b8ae
#
_entry.id   56b1459c8c9fc0f05c3fe237c140b8ae
#
_cell.length_a   1.000
_cell.length_b   1.000
_cell.length_c   1.000
_cell.angle_alpha   90.00
_cell.angle_beta   90.00
_cell.angle_gamma   90.00
#
_symmetry.space_group_name_H-M   'P 1'
#
loop_
_entity.id
_entity.type
_entity.pdbx_description
1 polymer ?
#
loop_
_entity_poly.entity_id
_entity_poly.type
_entity_poly.pdbx_seq_one_letter_code
_entity_poly.pdbx_strand_id
1 'polypeptide(L)'
;MQFQWYPGHMTKAKRQMQEDIKLIDLVIELVDARIPLSSRNPDIDELGKNKARLIIMNKSDLSDENQNKEWAAYFKKMGYYVVGLDARTKTGMKTVTNVVMEACKEKIERDRRRGILNRPVRAMVVGIPNVGKSTFINSYAGKACAKTGNKPGVTKGKQWIRLNKNLELLDTPGILWPKFEDQMVGLRLALIGAIKDEILNIDELSLELIKVLTRDYAGILTDRYGVDETQTPVKILEQIAENGKCISKGNELDYSKAAALLIDEFRGGKLGKITLEWPQVQAE
;
A
#
# COMPACT_ATOMS: atom_id res chain seq x y z
N MET A 1 -1.24 16.83 13.60
CA MET A 1 -2.42 16.28 12.88
C MET A 1 -3.10 15.19 13.67
N GLN A 2 -4.45 15.16 13.75
CA GLN A 2 -5.20 14.01 14.26
C GLN A 2 -5.89 13.30 13.09
N PHE A 3 -5.53 12.04 12.87
CA PHE A 3 -6.08 11.25 11.79
C PHE A 3 -7.26 10.41 12.32
N GLN A 4 -8.49 10.87 12.07
CA GLN A 4 -9.72 10.12 12.33
C GLN A 4 -10.59 10.21 11.09
N TRP A 5 -10.60 9.15 10.30
CA TRP A 5 -11.44 9.09 9.10
C TRP A 5 -11.93 7.68 8.85
N TYR A 6 -13.24 7.48 9.03
CA TYR A 6 -13.89 6.19 8.80
C TYR A 6 -15.27 6.39 8.14
N PRO A 7 -15.35 6.36 6.81
CA PRO A 7 -16.64 6.45 6.12
C PRO A 7 -17.54 5.25 6.45
N GLY A 8 -18.86 5.49 6.58
CA GLY A 8 -19.84 4.44 6.91
C GLY A 8 -19.87 3.24 5.96
N HIS A 9 -19.44 3.44 4.69
CA HIS A 9 -19.33 2.34 3.74
C HIS A 9 -18.22 1.33 4.10
N MET A 10 -17.23 1.69 4.91
CA MET A 10 -16.17 0.79 5.37
C MET A 10 -16.68 -0.23 6.39
N THR A 11 -17.63 0.14 7.26
CA THR A 11 -18.30 -0.80 8.15
C THR A 11 -19.03 -1.90 7.37
N LYS A 12 -19.74 -1.51 6.30
CA LYS A 12 -20.41 -2.44 5.41
C LYS A 12 -19.42 -3.38 4.71
N ALA A 13 -18.31 -2.84 4.23
CA ALA A 13 -17.26 -3.63 3.56
C ALA A 13 -16.58 -4.63 4.52
N LYS A 14 -16.31 -4.23 5.78
CA LYS A 14 -15.79 -5.14 6.83
C LYS A 14 -16.76 -6.30 7.10
N ARG A 15 -18.05 -6.01 7.26
CA ARG A 15 -19.09 -7.02 7.46
C ARG A 15 -19.16 -8.02 6.30
N GLN A 16 -19.13 -7.50 5.07
CA GLN A 16 -19.14 -8.31 3.87
C GLN A 16 -17.88 -9.21 3.81
N MET A 17 -16.73 -8.70 4.19
CA MET A 17 -15.48 -9.48 4.25
C MET A 17 -15.56 -10.62 5.27
N GLN A 18 -16.21 -10.41 6.44
CA GLN A 18 -16.44 -11.45 7.44
C GLN A 18 -17.30 -12.61 6.91
N GLU A 19 -18.23 -12.31 6.03
CA GLU A 19 -19.06 -13.35 5.37
C GLU A 19 -18.26 -14.08 4.29
N ASP A 20 -17.54 -13.32 3.48
CA ASP A 20 -16.83 -13.85 2.30
C ASP A 20 -15.60 -14.69 2.66
N ILE A 21 -14.94 -14.39 3.78
CA ILE A 21 -13.73 -15.11 4.24
C ILE A 21 -13.99 -16.62 4.44
N LYS A 22 -15.23 -17.00 4.72
CA LYS A 22 -15.62 -18.41 4.87
C LYS A 22 -15.48 -19.21 3.58
N LEU A 23 -15.60 -18.55 2.43
CA LEU A 23 -15.50 -19.14 1.10
C LEU A 23 -14.08 -19.17 0.53
N ILE A 24 -13.12 -18.57 1.25
CA ILE A 24 -11.77 -18.29 0.80
C ILE A 24 -10.79 -19.35 1.29
N ASP A 25 -9.85 -19.70 0.45
CA ASP A 25 -8.73 -20.61 0.76
C ASP A 25 -7.46 -19.83 1.10
N LEU A 26 -7.24 -18.67 0.44
CA LEU A 26 -6.04 -17.84 0.54
C LEU A 26 -6.43 -16.36 0.69
N VAL A 27 -5.83 -15.64 1.61
CA VAL A 27 -5.88 -14.18 1.68
C VAL A 27 -4.61 -13.61 1.05
N ILE A 28 -4.77 -12.80 0.01
CA ILE A 28 -3.71 -12.01 -0.61
C ILE A 28 -3.83 -10.58 -0.07
N GLU A 29 -2.92 -10.19 0.81
CA GLU A 29 -2.87 -8.87 1.39
C GLU A 29 -1.86 -8.01 0.65
N LEU A 30 -2.33 -6.96 -0.05
CA LEU A 30 -1.46 -5.97 -0.66
C LEU A 30 -1.09 -4.91 0.35
N VAL A 31 0.20 -4.69 0.52
CA VAL A 31 0.79 -3.60 1.30
C VAL A 31 1.59 -2.67 0.41
N ASP A 32 1.71 -1.41 0.79
CA ASP A 32 2.60 -0.46 0.10
C ASP A 32 4.03 -0.67 0.62
N ALA A 33 4.96 -1.00 -0.26
CA ALA A 33 6.34 -1.32 0.12
C ALA A 33 7.10 -0.18 0.80
N ARG A 34 6.59 1.06 0.71
CA ARG A 34 7.15 2.22 1.42
C ARG A 34 6.77 2.25 2.90
N ILE A 35 5.65 1.58 3.28
CA ILE A 35 5.11 1.49 4.64
C ILE A 35 4.49 0.11 4.89
N PRO A 36 5.28 -0.98 4.85
CA PRO A 36 4.75 -2.34 4.80
C PRO A 36 3.88 -2.72 6.00
N LEU A 37 4.25 -2.31 7.22
CA LEU A 37 3.49 -2.62 8.43
C LEU A 37 2.29 -1.67 8.58
N SER A 38 2.52 -0.35 8.43
CA SER A 38 1.47 0.67 8.56
C SER A 38 0.36 0.55 7.49
N SER A 39 0.64 -0.11 6.37
CA SER A 39 -0.36 -0.37 5.32
C SER A 39 -1.12 -1.70 5.49
N ARG A 40 -0.83 -2.49 6.53
CA ARG A 40 -1.61 -3.66 6.90
C ARG A 40 -2.85 -3.26 7.69
N ASN A 41 -3.97 -3.93 7.41
CA ASN A 41 -5.17 -3.77 8.22
C ASN A 41 -5.18 -4.83 9.33
N PRO A 42 -5.11 -4.47 10.62
CA PRO A 42 -5.06 -5.43 11.73
C PRO A 42 -6.28 -6.37 11.78
N ASP A 43 -7.45 -5.93 11.32
CA ASP A 43 -8.64 -6.78 11.24
C ASP A 43 -8.44 -8.04 10.38
N ILE A 44 -7.52 -7.98 9.40
CA ILE A 44 -7.26 -9.11 8.49
C ILE A 44 -6.50 -10.24 9.19
N ASP A 45 -5.71 -9.95 10.21
CA ASP A 45 -5.00 -10.99 10.97
C ASP A 45 -5.98 -11.89 11.73
N GLU A 46 -7.00 -11.31 12.34
CA GLU A 46 -8.05 -12.06 13.02
C GLU A 46 -8.94 -12.82 12.02
N LEU A 47 -9.42 -12.14 10.97
CA LEU A 47 -10.31 -12.74 9.97
C LEU A 47 -9.64 -13.88 9.18
N GLY A 48 -8.36 -13.73 8.88
CA GLY A 48 -7.58 -14.69 8.08
C GLY A 48 -6.85 -15.77 8.87
N LYS A 49 -7.04 -15.88 10.19
CA LYS A 49 -6.25 -16.73 11.11
C LYS A 49 -6.10 -18.20 10.67
N ASN A 50 -7.10 -18.76 10.00
CA ASN A 50 -7.12 -20.17 9.54
C ASN A 50 -7.01 -20.29 8.02
N LYS A 51 -6.47 -19.28 7.35
CA LYS A 51 -6.31 -19.25 5.89
C LYS A 51 -4.83 -19.17 5.53
N ALA A 52 -4.47 -19.69 4.36
CA ALA A 52 -3.17 -19.38 3.81
C ALA A 52 -3.05 -17.86 3.60
N ARG A 53 -1.86 -17.29 3.85
CA ARG A 53 -1.63 -15.83 3.84
C ARG A 53 -0.45 -15.50 2.93
N LEU A 54 -0.72 -14.65 1.94
CA LEU A 54 0.30 -14.08 1.05
C LEU A 54 0.31 -12.56 1.21
N ILE A 55 1.44 -12.00 1.58
CA ILE A 55 1.68 -10.56 1.56
C ILE A 55 2.34 -10.19 0.23
N ILE A 56 1.74 -9.27 -0.49
CA ILE A 56 2.31 -8.66 -1.69
C ILE A 56 2.78 -7.25 -1.34
N MET A 57 4.09 -7.05 -1.29
CA MET A 57 4.73 -5.75 -1.14
C MET A 57 4.71 -5.05 -2.50
N ASN A 58 3.61 -4.33 -2.79
CA ASN A 58 3.41 -3.62 -4.05
C ASN A 58 4.13 -2.27 -4.04
N LYS A 59 4.38 -1.70 -5.23
CA LYS A 59 5.16 -0.47 -5.44
C LYS A 59 6.60 -0.60 -4.92
N SER A 60 7.17 -1.80 -5.01
CA SER A 60 8.55 -2.06 -4.59
C SER A 60 9.59 -1.31 -5.41
N ASP A 61 9.19 -0.74 -6.54
CA ASP A 61 9.95 0.20 -7.37
C ASP A 61 10.13 1.58 -6.73
N LEU A 62 9.25 1.96 -5.78
CA LEU A 62 9.25 3.25 -5.07
C LEU A 62 9.91 3.19 -3.69
N SER A 63 10.24 2.03 -3.19
CA SER A 63 10.80 1.80 -1.86
C SER A 63 12.27 1.38 -1.91
N ASP A 64 12.99 1.56 -0.81
CA ASP A 64 14.37 1.13 -0.67
C ASP A 64 14.52 -0.39 -0.82
N GLU A 65 15.49 -0.83 -1.64
CA GLU A 65 15.67 -2.27 -1.95
C GLU A 65 16.17 -3.10 -0.77
N ASN A 66 16.98 -2.51 0.12
CA ASN A 66 17.47 -3.21 1.30
C ASN A 66 16.35 -3.36 2.32
N GLN A 67 15.56 -2.29 2.50
CA GLN A 67 14.39 -2.33 3.35
C GLN A 67 13.33 -3.33 2.84
N ASN A 68 13.16 -3.44 1.52
CA ASN A 68 12.29 -4.47 0.94
C ASN A 68 12.72 -5.89 1.32
N LYS A 69 14.03 -6.17 1.35
CA LYS A 69 14.56 -7.49 1.76
C LYS A 69 14.34 -7.75 3.25
N GLU A 70 14.59 -6.75 4.09
CA GLU A 70 14.40 -6.83 5.54
C GLU A 70 12.92 -7.07 5.88
N TRP A 71 12.01 -6.31 5.28
CA TRP A 71 10.56 -6.49 5.47
C TRP A 71 10.07 -7.85 4.96
N ALA A 72 10.59 -8.32 3.82
CA ALA A 72 10.26 -9.65 3.33
C ALA A 72 10.73 -10.75 4.31
N ALA A 73 11.91 -10.61 4.89
CA ALA A 73 12.41 -11.53 5.92
C ALA A 73 11.56 -11.47 7.18
N TYR A 74 11.21 -10.27 7.65
CA TYR A 74 10.33 -10.05 8.80
C TYR A 74 9.00 -10.78 8.66
N PHE A 75 8.28 -10.57 7.56
CA PHE A 75 7.00 -11.22 7.33
C PHE A 75 7.12 -12.74 7.15
N LYS A 76 8.19 -13.22 6.53
CA LYS A 76 8.46 -14.67 6.43
C LYS A 76 8.67 -15.30 7.80
N LYS A 77 9.39 -14.63 8.71
CA LYS A 77 9.58 -15.08 10.12
C LYS A 77 8.22 -15.19 10.84
N MET A 78 7.25 -14.36 10.50
CA MET A 78 5.88 -14.43 11.01
C MET A 78 5.02 -15.53 10.35
N GLY A 79 5.56 -16.32 9.42
CA GLY A 79 4.85 -17.41 8.73
C GLY A 79 4.05 -17.00 7.50
N TYR A 80 4.24 -15.78 6.98
CA TYR A 80 3.60 -15.35 5.74
C TYR A 80 4.41 -15.74 4.51
N TYR A 81 3.73 -16.07 3.42
CA TYR A 81 4.34 -16.01 2.10
C TYR A 81 4.49 -14.55 1.69
N VAL A 82 5.60 -14.21 1.01
CA VAL A 82 5.90 -12.81 0.67
C VAL A 82 6.41 -12.69 -0.76
N VAL A 83 5.87 -11.73 -1.52
CA VAL A 83 6.34 -11.38 -2.87
C VAL A 83 6.46 -9.87 -2.99
N GLY A 84 7.64 -9.39 -3.42
CA GLY A 84 7.80 -8.00 -3.87
C GLY A 84 7.30 -7.84 -5.31
N LEU A 85 6.60 -6.76 -5.60
CA LEU A 85 5.90 -6.57 -6.87
C LEU A 85 5.85 -5.09 -7.27
N ASP A 86 5.97 -4.83 -8.58
CA ASP A 86 5.41 -3.63 -9.22
C ASP A 86 4.25 -4.06 -10.13
N ALA A 87 3.03 -3.78 -9.68
CA ALA A 87 1.82 -4.18 -10.40
C ALA A 87 1.67 -3.49 -11.77
N ARG A 88 2.33 -2.34 -12.01
CA ARG A 88 2.26 -1.59 -13.28
C ARG A 88 3.10 -2.25 -14.36
N THR A 89 4.31 -2.67 -14.02
CA THR A 89 5.26 -3.30 -14.97
C THR A 89 5.10 -4.81 -15.07
N LYS A 90 4.25 -5.41 -14.22
CA LYS A 90 4.05 -6.86 -14.08
C LYS A 90 5.29 -7.62 -13.58
N THR A 91 6.29 -6.91 -13.08
CA THR A 91 7.47 -7.53 -12.46
C THR A 91 7.05 -8.31 -11.23
N GLY A 92 7.42 -9.59 -11.15
CA GLY A 92 7.06 -10.48 -10.04
C GLY A 92 5.77 -11.30 -10.22
N MET A 93 4.94 -11.07 -11.26
CA MET A 93 3.66 -11.77 -11.43
C MET A 93 3.79 -13.28 -11.55
N LYS A 94 4.83 -13.80 -12.21
CA LYS A 94 5.08 -15.25 -12.31
C LYS A 94 5.35 -15.85 -10.93
N THR A 95 6.10 -15.12 -10.10
CA THR A 95 6.41 -15.52 -8.72
C THR A 95 5.13 -15.61 -7.89
N VAL A 96 4.20 -14.65 -8.05
CA VAL A 96 2.89 -14.70 -7.36
C VAL A 96 2.16 -16.01 -7.65
N THR A 97 2.08 -16.44 -8.92
CA THR A 97 1.40 -17.69 -9.27
C THR A 97 2.02 -18.90 -8.58
N ASN A 98 3.35 -19.01 -8.58
CA ASN A 98 4.05 -20.12 -7.94
C ASN A 98 3.81 -20.13 -6.43
N VAL A 99 3.90 -18.96 -5.80
CA VAL A 99 3.69 -18.81 -4.34
C VAL A 99 2.24 -19.10 -3.95
N VAL A 100 1.25 -18.70 -4.75
CA VAL A 100 -0.17 -19.05 -4.52
C VAL A 100 -0.38 -20.55 -4.53
N MET A 101 0.22 -21.26 -5.49
CA MET A 101 0.11 -22.71 -5.58
C MET A 101 0.81 -23.42 -4.42
N GLU A 102 1.95 -22.91 -3.98
CA GLU A 102 2.68 -23.40 -2.81
C GLU A 102 1.90 -23.18 -1.52
N ALA A 103 1.41 -21.97 -1.30
CA ALA A 103 0.63 -21.60 -0.11
C ALA A 103 -0.67 -22.43 0.05
N CYS A 104 -1.21 -22.92 -1.07
CA CYS A 104 -2.44 -23.73 -1.08
C CYS A 104 -2.18 -25.23 -1.30
N LYS A 105 -0.91 -25.68 -1.28
CA LYS A 105 -0.55 -27.07 -1.58
C LYS A 105 -1.30 -28.09 -0.73
N GLU A 106 -1.30 -27.92 0.57
CA GLU A 106 -1.99 -28.83 1.50
C GLU A 106 -3.50 -28.91 1.23
N LYS A 107 -4.12 -27.77 0.93
CA LYS A 107 -5.54 -27.71 0.58
C LYS A 107 -5.81 -28.44 -0.75
N ILE A 108 -4.99 -28.23 -1.76
CA ILE A 108 -5.13 -28.87 -3.07
C ILE A 108 -4.98 -30.41 -2.92
N GLU A 109 -3.99 -30.86 -2.15
CA GLU A 109 -3.77 -32.29 -1.88
C GLU A 109 -4.94 -32.91 -1.12
N ARG A 110 -5.47 -32.21 -0.10
CA ARG A 110 -6.65 -32.65 0.65
C ARG A 110 -7.88 -32.79 -0.24
N ASP A 111 -8.12 -31.83 -1.10
CA ASP A 111 -9.24 -31.87 -2.06
C ASP A 111 -9.08 -33.05 -3.05
N ARG A 112 -7.87 -33.29 -3.56
CA ARG A 112 -7.56 -34.44 -4.41
C ARG A 112 -7.85 -35.78 -3.72
N ARG A 113 -7.44 -35.95 -2.46
CA ARG A 113 -7.73 -37.14 -1.65
C ARG A 113 -9.24 -37.41 -1.49
N ARG A 114 -10.04 -36.33 -1.51
CA ARG A 114 -11.51 -36.38 -1.43
C ARG A 114 -12.19 -36.56 -2.81
N GLY A 115 -11.41 -36.76 -3.89
CA GLY A 115 -11.94 -36.90 -5.25
C GLY A 115 -12.32 -35.57 -5.91
N ILE A 116 -11.99 -34.42 -5.31
CA ILE A 116 -12.30 -33.11 -5.88
C ILE A 116 -11.12 -32.64 -6.73
N LEU A 117 -11.17 -32.95 -8.05
CA LEU A 117 -10.02 -32.73 -8.93
C LEU A 117 -9.90 -31.34 -9.54
N ASN A 118 -10.99 -30.57 -9.65
CA ASN A 118 -11.06 -29.35 -10.46
C ASN A 118 -11.61 -28.13 -9.70
N ARG A 119 -11.51 -28.10 -8.38
CA ARG A 119 -11.91 -26.94 -7.60
C ARG A 119 -10.81 -25.87 -7.67
N PRO A 120 -11.08 -24.66 -8.19
CA PRO A 120 -10.10 -23.60 -8.16
C PRO A 120 -9.80 -23.14 -6.73
N VAL A 121 -8.58 -22.70 -6.50
CA VAL A 121 -8.22 -21.93 -5.29
C VAL A 121 -9.00 -20.61 -5.31
N ARG A 122 -9.66 -20.30 -4.23
CA ARG A 122 -10.36 -19.04 -4.04
C ARG A 122 -9.52 -18.11 -3.17
N ALA A 123 -9.03 -17.03 -3.74
CA ALA A 123 -8.24 -16.05 -3.04
C ALA A 123 -9.00 -14.73 -2.90
N MET A 124 -9.00 -14.16 -1.70
CA MET A 124 -9.52 -12.82 -1.44
C MET A 124 -8.37 -11.83 -1.50
N VAL A 125 -8.52 -10.76 -2.30
CA VAL A 125 -7.53 -9.68 -2.40
C VAL A 125 -7.96 -8.54 -1.51
N VAL A 126 -7.16 -8.25 -0.49
CA VAL A 126 -7.41 -7.20 0.51
C VAL A 126 -6.29 -6.17 0.54
N GLY A 127 -6.51 -5.04 1.16
CA GLY A 127 -5.54 -3.98 1.38
C GLY A 127 -6.19 -2.62 1.48
N ILE A 128 -5.40 -1.64 1.89
CA ILE A 128 -5.83 -0.25 2.06
C ILE A 128 -6.22 0.40 0.72
N PRO A 129 -6.91 1.56 0.75
CA PRO A 129 -7.12 2.36 -0.45
C PRO A 129 -5.80 2.73 -1.13
N ASN A 130 -5.80 2.85 -2.44
CA ASN A 130 -4.67 3.26 -3.30
C ASN A 130 -3.40 2.39 -3.21
N VAL A 131 -3.43 1.23 -2.55
CA VAL A 131 -2.30 0.29 -2.50
C VAL A 131 -2.04 -0.40 -3.85
N GLY A 132 -2.98 -0.30 -4.79
CA GLY A 132 -2.86 -0.86 -6.15
C GLY A 132 -3.56 -2.21 -6.35
N LYS A 133 -4.58 -2.57 -5.54
CA LYS A 133 -5.34 -3.82 -5.67
C LYS A 133 -5.89 -4.06 -7.08
N SER A 134 -6.66 -3.09 -7.60
CA SER A 134 -7.27 -3.22 -8.93
C SER A 134 -6.21 -3.28 -10.05
N THR A 135 -5.10 -2.56 -9.90
CA THR A 135 -3.97 -2.64 -10.82
C THR A 135 -3.34 -4.03 -10.79
N PHE A 136 -3.09 -4.58 -9.60
CA PHE A 136 -2.59 -5.94 -9.42
C PHE A 136 -3.52 -6.96 -10.05
N ILE A 137 -4.82 -6.90 -9.78
CA ILE A 137 -5.82 -7.84 -10.31
C ILE A 137 -5.85 -7.77 -11.84
N ASN A 138 -5.87 -6.58 -12.44
CA ASN A 138 -5.87 -6.41 -13.89
C ASN A 138 -4.59 -6.93 -14.54
N SER A 139 -3.44 -6.63 -13.93
CA SER A 139 -2.15 -7.11 -14.41
C SER A 139 -2.02 -8.61 -14.31
N TYR A 140 -2.53 -9.19 -13.22
CA TYR A 140 -2.52 -10.64 -12.99
C TYR A 140 -3.50 -11.39 -13.91
N ALA A 141 -4.68 -10.81 -14.16
CA ALA A 141 -5.66 -11.35 -15.10
C ALA A 141 -5.25 -11.15 -16.58
N GLY A 142 -4.29 -10.29 -16.86
CA GLY A 142 -3.88 -9.95 -18.23
C GLY A 142 -4.91 -9.13 -19.02
N LYS A 143 -5.97 -8.64 -18.36
CA LYS A 143 -7.07 -7.85 -18.95
C LYS A 143 -7.69 -6.91 -17.92
N ALA A 144 -8.36 -5.88 -18.38
CA ALA A 144 -9.10 -4.94 -17.52
C ALA A 144 -10.39 -5.59 -17.01
N CYS A 145 -10.38 -6.12 -15.79
CA CYS A 145 -11.52 -6.77 -15.15
C CYS A 145 -11.91 -6.10 -13.80
N ALA A 146 -11.06 -5.25 -13.25
CA ALA A 146 -11.33 -4.44 -12.07
C ALA A 146 -11.20 -2.95 -12.39
N LYS A 147 -12.04 -2.10 -11.79
CA LYS A 147 -11.95 -0.64 -11.96
C LYS A 147 -10.71 -0.10 -11.26
N THR A 148 -9.92 0.68 -11.97
CA THR A 148 -8.72 1.35 -11.45
C THR A 148 -8.94 2.85 -11.27
N GLY A 149 -8.24 3.47 -10.33
CA GLY A 149 -8.23 4.91 -10.12
C GLY A 149 -7.30 5.29 -8.97
N ASN A 150 -6.78 6.50 -9.00
CA ASN A 150 -5.86 7.02 -7.99
C ASN A 150 -6.58 7.62 -6.76
N LYS A 151 -7.91 7.46 -6.67
CA LYS A 151 -8.70 7.97 -5.54
C LYS A 151 -9.22 6.83 -4.67
N PRO A 152 -9.28 6.99 -3.33
CA PRO A 152 -9.92 6.03 -2.44
C PRO A 152 -11.40 5.82 -2.80
N GLY A 153 -11.88 4.55 -2.71
CA GLY A 153 -13.29 4.20 -2.94
C GLY A 153 -13.69 3.92 -4.40
N VAL A 154 -12.73 3.64 -5.29
CA VAL A 154 -13.00 3.27 -6.70
C VAL A 154 -13.75 1.94 -6.80
N THR A 155 -13.37 0.93 -6.02
CA THR A 155 -14.08 -0.36 -5.93
C THR A 155 -15.22 -0.23 -4.92
N LYS A 156 -16.47 -0.29 -5.41
CA LYS A 156 -17.67 -0.09 -4.59
C LYS A 156 -18.31 -1.35 -4.03
N GLY A 157 -17.92 -2.54 -4.53
CA GLY A 157 -18.49 -3.83 -4.12
C GLY A 157 -17.54 -4.98 -4.42
N LYS A 158 -17.93 -6.19 -4.02
CA LYS A 158 -17.16 -7.41 -4.32
C LYS A 158 -17.37 -7.86 -5.76
N GLN A 159 -16.31 -8.41 -6.35
CA GLN A 159 -16.36 -8.99 -7.68
C GLN A 159 -15.52 -10.28 -7.74
N TRP A 160 -16.13 -11.39 -8.17
CA TRP A 160 -15.39 -12.60 -8.49
C TRP A 160 -14.77 -12.51 -9.88
N ILE A 161 -13.48 -12.79 -9.96
CA ILE A 161 -12.68 -12.73 -11.18
C ILE A 161 -12.01 -14.08 -11.38
N ARG A 162 -12.45 -14.83 -12.36
CA ARG A 162 -11.80 -16.10 -12.73
C ARG A 162 -10.57 -15.81 -13.59
N LEU A 163 -9.39 -16.10 -13.06
CA LEU A 163 -8.13 -15.92 -13.77
C LEU A 163 -7.85 -17.08 -14.72
N ASN A 164 -8.03 -18.28 -14.21
CA ASN A 164 -7.84 -19.53 -14.98
C ASN A 164 -8.66 -20.66 -14.32
N LYS A 165 -8.47 -21.90 -14.79
CA LYS A 165 -9.16 -23.07 -14.24
C LYS A 165 -8.80 -23.37 -12.77
N ASN A 166 -7.67 -22.87 -12.28
CA ASN A 166 -7.12 -23.21 -10.97
C ASN A 166 -7.25 -22.07 -9.93
N LEU A 167 -7.61 -20.84 -10.37
CA LEU A 167 -7.60 -19.68 -9.47
C LEU A 167 -8.74 -18.70 -9.76
N GLU A 168 -9.50 -18.38 -8.73
CA GLU A 168 -10.51 -17.32 -8.70
C GLU A 168 -10.11 -16.29 -7.66
N LEU A 169 -10.17 -14.99 -8.01
CA LEU A 169 -9.94 -13.88 -7.11
C LEU A 169 -11.25 -13.21 -6.73
N LEU A 170 -11.37 -12.84 -5.47
CA LEU A 170 -12.39 -11.93 -4.99
C LEU A 170 -11.77 -10.57 -4.77
N ASP A 171 -12.13 -9.58 -5.59
CA ASP A 171 -11.77 -8.18 -5.38
C ASP A 171 -12.66 -7.57 -4.31
N THR A 172 -12.04 -6.89 -3.35
CA THR A 172 -12.73 -6.22 -2.26
C THR A 172 -12.42 -4.71 -2.26
N PRO A 173 -13.34 -3.87 -1.77
CA PRO A 173 -13.05 -2.46 -1.54
C PRO A 173 -11.81 -2.28 -0.65
N GLY A 174 -11.05 -1.22 -0.88
CA GLY A 174 -9.96 -0.82 0.04
C GLY A 174 -10.55 -0.34 1.37
N ILE A 175 -10.07 -0.90 2.47
CA ILE A 175 -10.59 -0.62 3.80
C ILE A 175 -9.45 -0.12 4.68
N LEU A 176 -9.71 0.99 5.39
CA LEU A 176 -8.96 1.42 6.56
C LEU A 176 -9.76 1.05 7.81
N TRP A 177 -9.14 0.99 8.97
CA TRP A 177 -9.80 0.76 10.25
C TRP A 177 -10.19 2.08 10.93
N PRO A 178 -11.16 2.07 11.87
CA PRO A 178 -11.83 3.29 12.34
C PRO A 178 -10.94 4.29 13.09
N LYS A 179 -9.93 3.79 13.80
CA LYS A 179 -9.06 4.59 14.64
C LYS A 179 -7.62 4.12 14.52
N PHE A 180 -6.71 5.03 14.25
CA PHE A 180 -5.29 4.76 14.34
C PHE A 180 -4.82 5.01 15.78
N GLU A 181 -4.46 3.95 16.50
CA GLU A 181 -3.92 4.05 17.86
C GLU A 181 -2.59 4.81 17.84
N ASP A 182 -1.77 4.51 16.84
CA ASP A 182 -0.54 5.25 16.55
C ASP A 182 -0.79 6.31 15.46
N GLN A 183 -0.59 7.58 15.80
CA GLN A 183 -0.74 8.70 14.87
C GLN A 183 0.32 8.66 13.74
N MET A 184 1.47 8.01 13.97
CA MET A 184 2.48 7.80 12.91
C MET A 184 1.97 6.89 11.80
N VAL A 185 1.13 5.90 12.11
CA VAL A 185 0.44 5.09 11.08
C VAL A 185 -0.47 5.99 10.24
N GLY A 186 -1.25 6.85 10.87
CA GLY A 186 -2.10 7.83 10.17
C GLY A 186 -1.30 8.76 9.25
N LEU A 187 -0.18 9.29 9.74
CA LEU A 187 0.73 10.14 8.96
C LEU A 187 1.28 9.41 7.75
N ARG A 188 1.82 8.21 7.92
CA ARG A 188 2.36 7.38 6.83
C ARG A 188 1.30 7.06 5.78
N LEU A 189 0.08 6.71 6.20
CA LEU A 189 -1.05 6.45 5.31
C LEU A 189 -1.46 7.71 4.52
N ALA A 190 -1.42 8.89 5.15
CA ALA A 190 -1.67 10.16 4.48
C ALA A 190 -0.59 10.47 3.44
N LEU A 191 0.68 10.29 3.80
CA LEU A 191 1.82 10.52 2.91
C LEU A 191 1.74 9.70 1.62
N ILE A 192 1.36 8.42 1.69
CA ILE A 192 1.24 7.56 0.49
C ILE A 192 -0.09 7.73 -0.27
N GLY A 193 -1.00 8.61 0.19
CA GLY A 193 -2.30 8.88 -0.44
C GLY A 193 -3.36 7.80 -0.20
N ALA A 194 -3.27 7.04 0.91
CA ALA A 194 -4.32 6.09 1.31
C ALA A 194 -5.54 6.80 1.93
N ILE A 195 -5.33 8.01 2.44
CA ILE A 195 -6.36 8.92 2.94
C ILE A 195 -6.65 9.97 1.86
N LYS A 196 -7.89 10.44 1.77
CA LYS A 196 -8.27 11.46 0.77
C LYS A 196 -7.64 12.81 1.11
N ASP A 197 -7.05 13.45 0.10
CA ASP A 197 -6.38 14.76 0.26
C ASP A 197 -7.36 15.88 0.64
N GLU A 198 -8.63 15.77 0.24
CA GLU A 198 -9.66 16.76 0.54
C GLU A 198 -9.93 16.95 2.05
N ILE A 199 -9.52 15.99 2.88
CA ILE A 199 -9.66 16.04 4.34
C ILE A 199 -8.34 16.27 5.08
N LEU A 200 -7.24 16.43 4.34
CA LEU A 200 -5.90 16.62 4.88
C LEU A 200 -5.45 18.08 4.75
N ASN A 201 -4.66 18.55 5.71
CA ASN A 201 -3.88 19.76 5.54
C ASN A 201 -2.57 19.39 4.83
N ILE A 202 -2.51 19.63 3.52
CA ILE A 202 -1.35 19.26 2.68
C ILE A 202 -0.11 20.07 3.06
N ASP A 203 -0.26 21.31 3.52
CA ASP A 203 0.86 22.15 3.95
C ASP A 203 1.52 21.52 5.20
N GLU A 204 0.75 21.16 6.23
CA GLU A 204 1.28 20.44 7.39
C GLU A 204 1.87 19.08 7.02
N LEU A 205 1.21 18.34 6.13
CA LEU A 205 1.68 17.03 5.66
C LEU A 205 3.05 17.14 4.98
N SER A 206 3.26 18.19 4.18
CA SER A 206 4.53 18.45 3.51
C SER A 206 5.66 18.76 4.50
N LEU A 207 5.38 19.52 5.57
CA LEU A 207 6.35 19.81 6.62
C LEU A 207 6.75 18.54 7.39
N GLU A 208 5.80 17.64 7.66
CA GLU A 208 6.12 16.34 8.27
C GLU A 208 6.95 15.47 7.33
N LEU A 209 6.67 15.48 6.03
CA LEU A 209 7.49 14.77 5.04
C LEU A 209 8.92 15.32 5.01
N ILE A 210 9.10 16.65 5.00
CA ILE A 210 10.43 17.28 5.05
C ILE A 210 11.21 16.80 6.28
N LYS A 211 10.59 16.76 7.48
CA LYS A 211 11.24 16.28 8.72
C LYS A 211 11.73 14.82 8.57
N VAL A 212 10.92 13.96 7.97
CA VAL A 212 11.29 12.56 7.73
C VAL A 212 12.44 12.47 6.74
N LEU A 213 12.35 13.18 5.61
CA LEU A 213 13.37 13.13 4.57
C LEU A 213 14.71 13.68 5.04
N THR A 214 14.74 14.82 5.72
CA THR A 214 15.98 15.39 6.24
C THR A 214 16.63 14.55 7.32
N ARG A 215 15.85 13.79 8.11
CA ARG A 215 16.36 12.90 9.14
C ARG A 215 16.91 11.58 8.55
N ASP A 216 16.15 10.93 7.67
CA ASP A 216 16.38 9.53 7.26
C ASP A 216 17.01 9.43 5.86
N TYR A 217 16.92 10.47 5.04
CA TYR A 217 17.39 10.55 3.64
C TYR A 217 18.10 11.87 3.36
N ALA A 218 19.02 12.27 4.26
CA ALA A 218 19.76 13.53 4.14
C ALA A 218 20.37 13.72 2.76
N GLY A 219 20.21 14.91 2.18
CA GLY A 219 20.68 15.27 0.84
C GLY A 219 19.64 15.09 -0.27
N ILE A 220 18.57 14.34 -0.06
CA ILE A 220 17.58 14.02 -1.10
C ILE A 220 16.83 15.26 -1.61
N LEU A 221 16.50 16.19 -0.71
CA LEU A 221 15.84 17.45 -1.05
C LEU A 221 16.83 18.44 -1.69
N THR A 222 18.08 18.44 -1.21
CA THR A 222 19.16 19.22 -1.83
C THR A 222 19.38 18.80 -3.27
N ASP A 223 19.52 17.50 -3.52
CA ASP A 223 19.73 16.95 -4.87
C ASP A 223 18.56 17.26 -5.80
N ARG A 224 17.32 17.21 -5.29
CA ARG A 224 16.13 17.41 -6.11
C ARG A 224 15.79 18.88 -6.35
N TYR A 225 15.90 19.71 -5.32
CA TYR A 225 15.39 21.10 -5.34
C TYR A 225 16.46 22.14 -5.13
N GLY A 226 17.72 21.77 -4.81
CA GLY A 226 18.79 22.70 -4.53
C GLY A 226 18.60 23.50 -3.23
N VAL A 227 17.98 22.89 -2.22
CA VAL A 227 17.66 23.51 -0.92
C VAL A 227 18.72 23.20 0.14
N ASP A 228 18.79 24.04 1.17
CA ASP A 228 19.61 23.80 2.35
C ASP A 228 18.81 23.02 3.42
N GLU A 229 19.07 21.70 3.53
CA GLU A 229 18.40 20.83 4.49
C GLU A 229 18.76 21.07 5.95
N THR A 230 19.71 21.96 6.27
CA THR A 230 20.04 22.33 7.65
C THR A 230 19.05 23.34 8.22
N GLN A 231 18.19 23.91 7.40
CA GLN A 231 17.18 24.87 7.76
C GLN A 231 15.95 24.22 8.40
N THR A 232 15.07 25.07 8.95
CA THR A 232 13.75 24.58 9.45
C THR A 232 12.88 24.07 8.31
N PRO A 233 11.97 23.11 8.55
CA PRO A 233 11.07 22.58 7.50
C PRO A 233 10.31 23.67 6.74
N VAL A 234 9.90 24.75 7.42
CA VAL A 234 9.23 25.89 6.80
C VAL A 234 10.16 26.60 5.81
N LYS A 235 11.41 26.83 6.20
CA LYS A 235 12.42 27.46 5.32
C LYS A 235 12.78 26.57 4.12
N ILE A 236 12.85 25.27 4.32
CA ILE A 236 13.05 24.32 3.24
C ILE A 236 11.87 24.38 2.25
N LEU A 237 10.62 24.43 2.74
CA LEU A 237 9.44 24.56 1.88
C LEU A 237 9.43 25.89 1.11
N GLU A 238 9.86 27.02 1.75
CA GLU A 238 10.05 28.30 1.08
C GLU A 238 11.03 28.17 -0.10
N GLN A 239 12.20 27.57 0.15
CA GLN A 239 13.21 27.34 -0.92
C GLN A 239 12.70 26.41 -2.03
N ILE A 240 11.89 25.39 -1.69
CA ILE A 240 11.23 24.55 -2.70
C ILE A 240 10.26 25.39 -3.55
N ALA A 241 9.52 26.33 -2.93
CA ALA A 241 8.62 27.22 -3.65
C ALA A 241 9.38 28.16 -4.61
N GLU A 242 10.51 28.73 -4.16
CA GLU A 242 11.37 29.60 -4.94
C GLU A 242 11.99 28.84 -6.14
N ASN A 243 12.69 27.74 -5.87
CA ASN A 243 13.43 26.98 -6.87
C ASN A 243 12.48 26.21 -7.82
N GLY A 244 11.32 25.76 -7.30
CA GLY A 244 10.26 25.11 -8.08
C GLY A 244 9.36 26.08 -8.86
N LYS A 245 9.62 27.42 -8.77
CA LYS A 245 8.80 28.47 -9.40
C LYS A 245 7.30 28.34 -9.08
N CYS A 246 7.01 28.01 -7.82
CA CYS A 246 5.65 27.95 -7.31
C CYS A 246 5.15 29.35 -7.02
N ILE A 247 4.55 29.98 -8.02
CA ILE A 247 4.13 31.39 -7.98
C ILE A 247 2.61 31.48 -8.15
N SER A 248 1.99 32.35 -7.34
CA SER A 248 0.59 32.72 -7.42
C SER A 248 0.35 33.93 -8.35
N LYS A 249 -0.93 34.30 -8.53
CA LYS A 249 -1.29 35.54 -9.22
C LYS A 249 -0.76 36.73 -8.41
N GLY A 250 0.11 37.55 -8.99
CA GLY A 250 0.77 38.66 -8.33
C GLY A 250 2.27 38.47 -8.09
N ASN A 251 2.84 37.36 -8.55
CA ASN A 251 4.26 37.02 -8.45
C ASN A 251 4.74 36.76 -6.98
N GLU A 252 3.81 36.38 -6.11
CA GLU A 252 4.11 35.95 -4.73
C GLU A 252 4.34 34.44 -4.68
N LEU A 253 5.16 33.97 -3.73
CA LEU A 253 5.40 32.56 -3.52
C LEU A 253 4.12 31.84 -3.06
N ASP A 254 3.84 30.70 -3.69
CA ASP A 254 2.70 29.84 -3.38
C ASP A 254 3.16 28.59 -2.63
N TYR A 255 3.12 28.66 -1.31
CA TYR A 255 3.57 27.57 -0.42
C TYR A 255 2.69 26.33 -0.55
N SER A 256 1.38 26.49 -0.72
CA SER A 256 0.47 25.35 -0.89
C SER A 256 0.73 24.61 -2.20
N LYS A 257 1.12 25.33 -3.26
CA LYS A 257 1.55 24.73 -4.52
C LYS A 257 2.87 23.99 -4.36
N ALA A 258 3.81 24.52 -3.57
CA ALA A 258 5.08 23.83 -3.27
C ALA A 258 4.85 22.58 -2.42
N ALA A 259 3.97 22.65 -1.43
CA ALA A 259 3.55 21.51 -0.61
C ALA A 259 2.93 20.40 -1.45
N ALA A 260 1.99 20.74 -2.33
CA ALA A 260 1.37 19.78 -3.25
C ALA A 260 2.40 19.16 -4.20
N LEU A 261 3.32 19.97 -4.76
CA LEU A 261 4.41 19.50 -5.61
C LEU A 261 5.28 18.46 -4.90
N LEU A 262 5.72 18.76 -3.67
CA LEU A 262 6.56 17.87 -2.87
C LEU A 262 5.87 16.53 -2.60
N ILE A 263 4.60 16.56 -2.16
CA ILE A 263 3.81 15.37 -1.89
C ILE A 263 3.59 14.53 -3.16
N ASP A 264 3.27 15.16 -4.28
CA ASP A 264 3.06 14.47 -5.55
C ASP A 264 4.37 13.83 -6.08
N GLU A 265 5.50 14.51 -5.96
CA GLU A 265 6.80 13.98 -6.37
C GLU A 265 7.26 12.82 -5.49
N PHE A 266 7.02 12.89 -4.17
CA PHE A 266 7.22 11.76 -3.26
C PHE A 266 6.35 10.56 -3.66
N ARG A 267 5.05 10.77 -3.84
CA ARG A 267 4.11 9.71 -4.22
C ARG A 267 4.43 9.09 -5.58
N GLY A 268 4.92 9.90 -6.50
CA GLY A 268 5.32 9.50 -7.84
C GLY A 268 6.72 8.87 -7.95
N GLY A 269 7.51 8.86 -6.87
CA GLY A 269 8.87 8.31 -6.83
C GLY A 269 9.93 9.18 -7.48
N LYS A 270 9.65 10.46 -7.74
CA LYS A 270 10.61 11.39 -8.33
C LYS A 270 11.72 11.82 -7.37
N LEU A 271 11.49 11.66 -6.07
CA LEU A 271 12.50 11.89 -5.02
C LEU A 271 13.45 10.70 -4.85
N GLY A 272 13.18 9.55 -5.50
CA GLY A 272 13.96 8.33 -5.33
C GLY A 272 13.18 7.23 -4.61
N LYS A 273 13.91 6.19 -4.19
CA LYS A 273 13.35 5.03 -3.48
C LYS A 273 13.36 5.29 -1.98
N ILE A 274 12.19 5.47 -1.39
CA ILE A 274 12.01 5.89 0.00
C ILE A 274 11.13 4.92 0.74
N THR A 275 11.58 4.45 1.91
CA THR A 275 10.80 3.69 2.88
C THR A 275 10.62 4.54 4.15
N LEU A 276 9.41 4.59 4.70
CA LEU A 276 9.08 5.45 5.85
C LEU A 276 9.00 4.69 7.17
N GLU A 277 9.28 3.40 7.17
CA GLU A 277 9.30 2.56 8.37
C GLU A 277 10.27 1.37 8.21
N TRP A 278 10.80 0.94 9.34
CA TRP A 278 11.77 -0.16 9.43
C TRP A 278 11.21 -1.27 10.30
N PRO A 279 11.50 -2.55 9.99
CA PRO A 279 11.11 -3.63 10.88
C PRO A 279 11.79 -3.45 12.24
N GLN A 280 11.01 -3.49 13.32
CA GLN A 280 11.59 -3.51 14.65
C GLN A 280 12.30 -4.86 14.81
N VAL A 281 13.61 -4.83 14.93
CA VAL A 281 14.38 -6.00 15.36
C VAL A 281 13.99 -6.21 16.81
N GLN A 282 13.14 -7.23 17.08
CA GLN A 282 12.97 -7.69 18.44
C GLN A 282 14.35 -8.17 18.88
N ALA A 283 14.96 -7.43 19.81
CA ALA A 283 16.12 -7.93 20.53
C ALA A 283 15.70 -9.27 21.16
N GLU A 284 16.41 -10.35 20.80
CA GLU A 284 16.28 -11.69 21.36
C GLU A 284 16.63 -11.68 22.84
#